data_10fcc311d8fd3f31f62b2bb8eccd479d
#
_entry.id   10fcc311d8fd3f31f62b2bb8eccd479d
#
_cell.length_a   1.000
_cell.length_b   1.000
_cell.length_c   1.000
_cell.angle_alpha   90.00
_cell.angle_beta   90.00
_cell.angle_gamma   90.00
#
_symmetry.space_group_name_H-M   'P 1'
#
loop_
_entity.id
_entity.type
_entity.pdbx_description
1 polymer ?
#
loop_
_entity_poly.entity_id
_entity_poly.type
_entity_poly.pdbx_seq_one_letter_code
_entity_poly.pdbx_strand_id
1 'polypeptide(L)'
;MQQIVILGGGAAGMAAALAAAQAAPAGAVRVTVLDRNPRCGKKLLATGNGRCNLSNTGIAPACYFTADPKALAPLLNAVNTAAPLEWFRALGLYTRTDEAGRVYPYSNQAADVLALLEGHMARLGVEVRTGCTVNTLSQNRNGYAVLFDSAERSNETLHADAVICAMGGNAGPQFGTDGFGTRFAAQCGGKLEPLYPCLTALQTARPNKALAGIRVKARAALLDLDRHTLLAEETGEVQFTDYGLSGICIMQLSGLLAPRRGPKRPAVELDLFPSLDEAALTALFAARVPLLPGRTPADFWTGLLNPKLGRALWAAARLPDTPLDTLPDAAWQVLANTAKHWLFEDLTPCGWKQAQTTGGGLSLTELEPSFQFRGCPGLYFVGETLDCAGMCGGFNLHWAFGSGITAGRDAVRTLRRPHKKR
;
A
#
# COMPACT_ATOMS: atom_id res chain seq x y z
N MET A 1 12.95 -25.82 25.59
CA MET A 1 11.86 -25.14 24.91
C MET A 1 12.47 -24.27 23.82
N GLN A 2 12.04 -24.44 22.60
CA GLN A 2 12.56 -23.66 21.44
C GLN A 2 12.00 -22.26 21.45
N GLN A 3 12.74 -21.30 20.88
CA GLN A 3 12.41 -19.87 20.89
C GLN A 3 12.20 -19.34 19.46
N ILE A 4 11.03 -18.77 19.18
CA ILE A 4 10.77 -18.00 17.97
C ILE A 4 10.66 -16.52 18.35
N VAL A 5 11.47 -15.66 17.70
CA VAL A 5 11.42 -14.21 17.90
C VAL A 5 10.86 -13.53 16.67
N ILE A 6 9.83 -12.71 16.86
CA ILE A 6 9.19 -11.90 15.82
C ILE A 6 9.67 -10.46 15.98
N LEU A 7 10.25 -9.89 14.95
CA LEU A 7 10.72 -8.51 14.92
C LEU A 7 9.66 -7.63 14.25
N GLY A 8 8.96 -6.84 15.04
CA GLY A 8 7.84 -5.97 14.64
C GLY A 8 6.47 -6.55 14.93
N GLY A 9 5.66 -5.84 15.70
CA GLY A 9 4.27 -6.16 16.08
C GLY A 9 3.22 -5.53 15.17
N GLY A 10 3.51 -5.39 13.86
CA GLY A 10 2.55 -4.99 12.83
C GLY A 10 1.62 -6.14 12.40
N ALA A 11 0.82 -5.92 11.35
CA ALA A 11 -0.12 -6.92 10.81
C ALA A 11 0.56 -8.27 10.55
N ALA A 12 1.68 -8.27 9.82
CA ALA A 12 2.42 -9.50 9.49
C ALA A 12 3.02 -10.16 10.73
N GLY A 13 3.59 -9.37 11.66
CA GLY A 13 4.22 -9.91 12.85
C GLY A 13 3.23 -10.53 13.85
N MET A 14 2.10 -9.88 14.10
CA MET A 14 1.05 -10.44 14.95
C MET A 14 0.46 -11.72 14.36
N ALA A 15 0.26 -11.75 13.04
CA ALA A 15 -0.22 -12.95 12.35
C ALA A 15 0.82 -14.09 12.44
N ALA A 16 2.11 -13.79 12.26
CA ALA A 16 3.19 -14.76 12.39
C ALA A 16 3.28 -15.32 13.82
N ALA A 17 3.24 -14.45 14.82
CA ALA A 17 3.30 -14.84 16.23
C ALA A 17 2.14 -15.76 16.62
N LEU A 18 0.93 -15.37 16.23
CA LEU A 18 -0.27 -16.13 16.55
C LEU A 18 -0.30 -17.47 15.80
N ALA A 19 0.06 -17.47 14.49
CA ALA A 19 0.12 -18.70 13.70
C ALA A 19 1.20 -19.67 14.21
N ALA A 20 2.36 -19.18 14.67
CA ALA A 20 3.38 -19.98 15.30
C ALA A 20 2.87 -20.58 16.62
N ALA A 21 2.26 -19.78 17.48
CA ALA A 21 1.71 -20.25 18.76
C ALA A 21 0.61 -21.30 18.56
N GLN A 22 -0.25 -21.14 17.55
CA GLN A 22 -1.29 -22.12 17.20
C GLN A 22 -0.74 -23.45 16.67
N ALA A 23 0.38 -23.38 15.91
CA ALA A 23 0.99 -24.57 15.30
C ALA A 23 1.89 -25.35 16.24
N ALA A 24 2.34 -24.72 17.32
CA ALA A 24 3.26 -25.32 18.27
C ALA A 24 2.51 -26.28 19.24
N PRO A 25 3.10 -27.47 19.54
CA PRO A 25 2.64 -28.26 20.67
C PRO A 25 2.76 -27.48 21.98
N ALA A 26 1.85 -27.72 22.91
CA ALA A 26 1.87 -27.05 24.21
C ALA A 26 3.25 -27.17 24.88
N GLY A 27 3.82 -26.03 25.30
CA GLY A 27 5.10 -25.97 25.98
C GLY A 27 6.35 -26.26 25.14
N ALA A 28 6.21 -26.56 23.83
CA ALA A 28 7.37 -26.88 22.97
C ALA A 28 8.09 -25.64 22.46
N VAL A 29 7.35 -24.55 22.21
CA VAL A 29 7.87 -23.31 21.62
C VAL A 29 7.45 -22.12 22.46
N ARG A 30 8.36 -21.20 22.71
CA ARG A 30 8.08 -19.85 23.21
C ARG A 30 8.09 -18.90 22.01
N VAL A 31 7.09 -18.04 21.94
CA VAL A 31 7.00 -17.00 20.90
C VAL A 31 7.08 -15.63 21.56
N THR A 32 8.05 -14.83 21.14
CA THR A 32 8.27 -13.46 21.66
C THR A 32 8.20 -12.47 20.51
N VAL A 33 7.39 -11.41 20.64
CA VAL A 33 7.29 -10.28 19.72
C VAL A 33 8.07 -9.11 20.31
N LEU A 34 8.97 -8.51 19.53
CA LEU A 34 9.67 -7.26 19.86
C LEU A 34 9.11 -6.14 18.98
N ASP A 35 8.54 -5.09 19.56
CA ASP A 35 8.10 -3.90 18.83
C ASP A 35 8.68 -2.62 19.42
N ARG A 36 9.14 -1.71 18.57
CA ARG A 36 9.71 -0.41 19.00
C ARG A 36 8.66 0.59 19.51
N ASN A 37 7.41 0.46 19.06
CA ASN A 37 6.32 1.30 19.54
C ASN A 37 5.86 0.88 20.94
N PRO A 38 5.17 1.76 21.68
CA PRO A 38 4.62 1.43 23.00
C PRO A 38 3.44 0.44 22.93
N ARG A 39 2.94 0.12 21.73
CA ARG A 39 1.92 -0.92 21.47
C ARG A 39 2.04 -1.45 20.05
N CYS A 40 1.62 -2.70 19.85
CA CYS A 40 1.50 -3.31 18.53
C CYS A 40 0.41 -2.68 17.66
N GLY A 41 0.41 -2.95 16.35
CA GLY A 41 -0.70 -2.64 15.45
C GLY A 41 -0.91 -1.17 15.10
N LYS A 42 0.02 -0.25 15.43
CA LYS A 42 -0.17 1.19 15.24
C LYS A 42 -0.55 1.57 13.78
N LYS A 43 0.13 1.00 12.77
CA LYS A 43 -0.21 1.23 11.35
C LYS A 43 -1.52 0.54 10.97
N LEU A 44 -1.81 -0.64 11.54
CA LEU A 44 -3.06 -1.39 11.29
C LEU A 44 -4.30 -0.55 11.62
N LEU A 45 -4.29 0.17 12.74
CA LEU A 45 -5.39 1.03 13.18
C LEU A 45 -5.71 2.16 12.18
N ALA A 46 -4.75 2.61 11.37
CA ALA A 46 -4.94 3.66 10.38
C ALA A 46 -5.43 3.13 9.01
N THR A 47 -5.37 1.82 8.78
CA THR A 47 -5.72 1.22 7.48
C THR A 47 -7.21 1.34 7.17
N GLY A 48 -7.54 1.54 5.89
CA GLY A 48 -8.93 1.67 5.44
C GLY A 48 -9.68 2.83 6.11
N ASN A 49 -9.00 3.92 6.46
CA ASN A 49 -9.55 5.03 7.25
C ASN A 49 -10.12 4.56 8.60
N GLY A 50 -9.38 3.75 9.34
CA GLY A 50 -9.78 3.20 10.64
C GLY A 50 -10.70 1.98 10.57
N ARG A 51 -11.00 1.47 9.35
CA ARG A 51 -11.90 0.32 9.15
C ARG A 51 -11.19 -1.02 8.97
N CYS A 52 -9.88 -1.02 8.69
CA CYS A 52 -9.08 -2.21 8.38
C CYS A 52 -9.59 -2.98 7.15
N ASN A 53 -9.17 -2.60 5.95
CA ASN A 53 -9.44 -3.36 4.74
C ASN A 53 -8.55 -4.62 4.70
N LEU A 54 -9.05 -5.73 5.23
CA LEU A 54 -8.32 -6.98 5.50
C LEU A 54 -7.82 -7.67 4.24
N SER A 55 -8.59 -7.60 3.16
CA SER A 55 -8.35 -8.37 1.94
C SER A 55 -9.20 -7.83 0.77
N ASN A 56 -9.08 -8.50 -0.36
CA ASN A 56 -9.92 -8.30 -1.54
C ASN A 56 -10.31 -9.65 -2.14
N THR A 57 -11.47 -9.75 -2.78
CA THR A 57 -11.92 -10.96 -3.49
C THR A 57 -11.20 -11.17 -4.82
N GLY A 58 -10.60 -10.11 -5.38
CA GLY A 58 -9.88 -10.10 -6.66
C GLY A 58 -8.36 -10.29 -6.52
N ILE A 59 -7.88 -11.07 -5.54
CA ILE A 59 -6.43 -11.29 -5.35
C ILE A 59 -5.84 -11.99 -6.57
N ALA A 60 -4.92 -11.32 -7.26
CA ALA A 60 -4.20 -11.83 -8.43
C ALA A 60 -2.80 -11.20 -8.50
N PRO A 61 -1.82 -11.83 -9.17
CA PRO A 61 -0.47 -11.26 -9.31
C PRO A 61 -0.44 -9.86 -9.92
N ALA A 62 -1.35 -9.56 -10.85
CA ALA A 62 -1.47 -8.24 -11.48
C ALA A 62 -1.85 -7.11 -10.49
N CYS A 63 -2.32 -7.45 -9.29
CA CYS A 63 -2.67 -6.48 -8.25
C CYS A 63 -1.46 -6.06 -7.40
N TYR A 64 -0.25 -6.47 -7.76
CA TYR A 64 0.96 -6.20 -6.98
C TYR A 64 2.08 -5.62 -7.83
N PHE A 65 2.73 -4.60 -7.29
CA PHE A 65 3.91 -3.96 -7.87
C PHE A 65 5.16 -4.64 -7.30
N THR A 66 5.96 -5.24 -8.16
CA THR A 66 7.21 -5.95 -7.83
C THR A 66 8.20 -5.87 -8.98
N ALA A 67 9.48 -6.04 -8.70
CA ALA A 67 10.52 -6.16 -9.72
C ALA A 67 10.46 -7.51 -10.45
N ASP A 68 9.99 -8.55 -9.77
CA ASP A 68 9.98 -9.90 -10.31
C ASP A 68 8.59 -10.57 -10.15
N PRO A 69 7.70 -10.38 -11.15
CA PRO A 69 6.37 -11.03 -11.13
C PRO A 69 6.44 -12.57 -11.15
N LYS A 70 7.54 -13.17 -11.66
CA LYS A 70 7.72 -14.63 -11.66
C LYS A 70 8.01 -15.15 -10.26
N ALA A 71 8.83 -14.44 -9.49
CA ALA A 71 9.10 -14.78 -8.10
C ALA A 71 7.89 -14.53 -7.19
N LEU A 72 7.00 -13.60 -7.54
CA LEU A 72 5.77 -13.34 -6.79
C LEU A 72 4.81 -14.54 -6.81
N ALA A 73 4.63 -15.21 -7.94
CA ALA A 73 3.59 -16.22 -8.12
C ALA A 73 3.61 -17.34 -7.06
N PRO A 74 4.74 -18.03 -6.77
CA PRO A 74 4.78 -19.08 -5.76
C PRO A 74 4.55 -18.54 -4.33
N LEU A 75 5.00 -17.31 -4.02
CA LEU A 75 4.79 -16.68 -2.72
C LEU A 75 3.33 -16.27 -2.53
N LEU A 76 2.70 -15.69 -3.55
CA LEU A 76 1.28 -15.34 -3.50
C LEU A 76 0.40 -16.59 -3.38
N ASN A 77 0.77 -17.69 -4.04
CA ASN A 77 0.08 -18.96 -3.86
C ASN A 77 0.19 -19.47 -2.41
N ALA A 78 1.35 -19.33 -1.78
CA ALA A 78 1.52 -19.69 -0.36
C ALA A 78 0.67 -18.78 0.56
N VAL A 79 0.58 -17.47 0.28
CA VAL A 79 -0.30 -16.52 0.97
C VAL A 79 -1.76 -16.92 0.84
N ASN A 80 -2.22 -17.23 -0.39
CA ASN A 80 -3.59 -17.65 -0.64
C ASN A 80 -3.91 -18.98 0.06
N THR A 81 -2.96 -19.94 0.05
CA THR A 81 -3.08 -21.23 0.74
C THR A 81 -3.13 -21.05 2.27
N ALA A 82 -2.50 -20.02 2.82
CA ALA A 82 -2.62 -19.68 4.23
C ALA A 82 -4.06 -19.27 4.63
N ALA A 83 -4.88 -18.92 3.64
CA ALA A 83 -6.29 -18.56 3.76
C ALA A 83 -6.57 -17.51 4.84
N PRO A 84 -6.04 -16.28 4.72
CA PRO A 84 -6.12 -15.29 5.82
C PRO A 84 -7.54 -15.00 6.29
N LEU A 85 -8.54 -14.96 5.41
CA LEU A 85 -9.92 -14.68 5.79
C LEU A 85 -10.54 -15.85 6.57
N GLU A 86 -10.29 -17.10 6.17
CA GLU A 86 -10.72 -18.29 6.92
C GLU A 86 -10.01 -18.36 8.27
N TRP A 87 -8.74 -18.00 8.31
CA TRP A 87 -7.99 -17.94 9.55
C TRP A 87 -8.59 -16.89 10.51
N PHE A 88 -8.95 -15.70 10.04
CA PHE A 88 -9.65 -14.69 10.83
C PHE A 88 -11.02 -15.17 11.29
N ARG A 89 -11.75 -15.87 10.42
CA ARG A 89 -13.05 -16.47 10.79
C ARG A 89 -12.91 -17.48 11.93
N ALA A 90 -11.87 -18.31 11.89
CA ALA A 90 -11.56 -19.26 12.97
C ALA A 90 -11.18 -18.57 14.29
N LEU A 91 -10.68 -17.32 14.24
CA LEU A 91 -10.47 -16.48 15.42
C LEU A 91 -11.77 -15.79 15.94
N GLY A 92 -12.87 -15.90 15.21
CA GLY A 92 -14.14 -15.25 15.55
C GLY A 92 -14.38 -13.90 14.88
N LEU A 93 -13.57 -13.50 13.89
CA LEU A 93 -13.77 -12.29 13.12
C LEU A 93 -14.75 -12.53 11.96
N TYR A 94 -15.89 -11.86 12.01
CA TYR A 94 -16.83 -11.83 10.88
C TYR A 94 -16.47 -10.67 9.94
N THR A 95 -16.60 -10.92 8.63
CA THR A 95 -16.25 -9.96 7.59
C THR A 95 -17.41 -9.71 6.65
N ARG A 96 -17.37 -8.57 5.97
CA ARG A 96 -18.24 -8.22 4.86
C ARG A 96 -17.44 -7.73 3.67
N THR A 97 -17.96 -7.95 2.47
CA THR A 97 -17.37 -7.53 1.21
C THR A 97 -18.21 -6.41 0.61
N ASP A 98 -17.57 -5.36 0.09
CA ASP A 98 -18.26 -4.32 -0.67
C ASP A 98 -18.26 -4.62 -2.18
N GLU A 99 -18.94 -3.77 -2.96
CA GLU A 99 -19.08 -3.91 -4.42
C GLU A 99 -17.74 -3.91 -5.19
N ALA A 100 -16.70 -3.32 -4.62
CA ALA A 100 -15.34 -3.32 -5.18
C ALA A 100 -14.50 -4.52 -4.71
N GLY A 101 -15.10 -5.52 -4.08
CA GLY A 101 -14.43 -6.71 -3.59
C GLY A 101 -13.60 -6.49 -2.32
N ARG A 102 -13.63 -5.32 -1.71
CA ARG A 102 -12.85 -5.00 -0.50
C ARG A 102 -13.50 -5.65 0.71
N VAL A 103 -12.68 -6.32 1.52
CA VAL A 103 -13.14 -7.08 2.68
C VAL A 103 -12.79 -6.34 3.97
N TYR A 104 -13.80 -6.04 4.77
CA TYR A 104 -13.69 -5.35 6.05
C TYR A 104 -14.22 -6.21 7.21
N PRO A 105 -13.79 -5.99 8.47
CA PRO A 105 -14.49 -6.54 9.61
C PRO A 105 -15.95 -6.04 9.58
N TYR A 106 -16.87 -6.88 10.05
CA TYR A 106 -18.30 -6.54 10.01
C TYR A 106 -18.63 -5.26 10.80
N SER A 107 -17.86 -5.02 11.87
CA SER A 107 -17.95 -3.80 12.70
C SER A 107 -17.40 -2.53 12.00
N ASN A 108 -16.63 -2.66 10.91
CA ASN A 108 -15.87 -1.56 10.30
C ASN A 108 -14.88 -0.86 11.25
N GLN A 109 -14.34 -1.56 12.23
CA GLN A 109 -13.41 -1.02 13.22
C GLN A 109 -12.06 -1.75 13.16
N ALA A 110 -10.99 -1.05 12.81
CA ALA A 110 -9.64 -1.61 12.87
C ALA A 110 -9.22 -1.98 14.31
N ALA A 111 -9.78 -1.29 15.29
CA ALA A 111 -9.54 -1.57 16.70
C ALA A 111 -10.01 -2.97 17.11
N ASP A 112 -11.12 -3.45 16.54
CA ASP A 112 -11.64 -4.79 16.87
C ASP A 112 -10.74 -5.89 16.30
N VAL A 113 -10.19 -5.67 15.10
CA VAL A 113 -9.21 -6.60 14.52
C VAL A 113 -7.97 -6.68 15.39
N LEU A 114 -7.46 -5.53 15.86
CA LEU A 114 -6.30 -5.47 16.75
C LEU A 114 -6.60 -6.17 18.09
N ALA A 115 -7.70 -5.83 18.73
CA ALA A 115 -8.10 -6.42 20.02
C ALA A 115 -8.26 -7.95 19.93
N LEU A 116 -8.82 -8.45 18.81
CA LEU A 116 -8.95 -9.88 18.58
C LEU A 116 -7.57 -10.57 18.48
N LEU A 117 -6.63 -9.99 17.72
CA LEU A 117 -5.27 -10.52 17.59
C LEU A 117 -4.54 -10.51 18.93
N GLU A 118 -4.56 -9.39 19.66
CA GLU A 118 -3.94 -9.24 20.98
C GLU A 118 -4.54 -10.23 22.01
N GLY A 119 -5.85 -10.38 22.04
CA GLY A 119 -6.53 -11.31 22.94
C GLY A 119 -6.16 -12.77 22.67
N HIS A 120 -6.07 -13.18 21.40
CA HIS A 120 -5.63 -14.52 21.04
C HIS A 120 -4.14 -14.77 21.32
N MET A 121 -3.27 -13.77 21.08
CA MET A 121 -1.85 -13.86 21.42
C MET A 121 -1.67 -14.05 22.94
N ALA A 122 -2.37 -13.25 23.75
CA ALA A 122 -2.32 -13.38 25.22
C ALA A 122 -2.80 -14.76 25.68
N ARG A 123 -3.94 -15.24 25.14
CA ARG A 123 -4.49 -16.57 25.46
C ARG A 123 -3.53 -17.72 25.16
N LEU A 124 -2.72 -17.59 24.10
CA LEU A 124 -1.74 -18.60 23.70
C LEU A 124 -0.35 -18.40 24.32
N GLY A 125 -0.21 -17.44 25.25
CA GLY A 125 1.04 -17.17 25.96
C GLY A 125 2.15 -16.57 25.08
N VAL A 126 1.79 -15.84 24.02
CA VAL A 126 2.76 -15.06 23.24
C VAL A 126 3.27 -13.91 24.10
N GLU A 127 4.59 -13.85 24.30
CA GLU A 127 5.23 -12.75 25.00
C GLU A 127 5.35 -11.53 24.07
N VAL A 128 4.83 -10.38 24.48
CA VAL A 128 4.93 -9.12 23.72
C VAL A 128 5.77 -8.13 24.52
N ARG A 129 6.92 -7.72 23.95
CA ARG A 129 7.81 -6.68 24.49
C ARG A 129 7.73 -5.46 23.59
N THR A 130 7.18 -4.39 24.11
CA THR A 130 7.08 -3.09 23.44
C THR A 130 8.20 -2.14 23.87
N GLY A 131 8.42 -1.04 23.13
CA GLY A 131 9.54 -0.13 23.36
C GLY A 131 10.91 -0.77 23.10
N CYS A 132 10.97 -1.83 22.30
CA CYS A 132 12.18 -2.58 21.98
C CYS A 132 12.69 -2.25 20.58
N THR A 133 13.82 -1.55 20.49
CA THR A 133 14.49 -1.23 19.22
C THR A 133 15.53 -2.28 18.88
N VAL A 134 15.29 -3.06 17.83
CA VAL A 134 16.25 -4.06 17.34
C VAL A 134 17.42 -3.36 16.67
N ASN A 135 18.66 -3.73 17.04
CA ASN A 135 19.89 -3.14 16.54
C ASN A 135 20.56 -4.05 15.50
N THR A 136 20.71 -5.35 15.82
CA THR A 136 21.37 -6.30 14.92
C THR A 136 20.93 -7.74 15.20
N LEU A 137 21.22 -8.61 14.23
CA LEU A 137 21.08 -10.05 14.31
C LEU A 137 22.41 -10.70 13.98
N SER A 138 22.84 -11.63 14.80
CA SER A 138 23.95 -12.51 14.50
C SER A 138 23.49 -13.95 14.44
N GLN A 139 23.96 -14.68 13.45
CA GLN A 139 23.76 -16.12 13.33
C GLN A 139 24.94 -16.85 13.96
N ASN A 140 24.68 -17.90 14.72
CA ASN A 140 25.67 -18.79 15.28
C ASN A 140 25.30 -20.26 15.04
N ARG A 141 26.11 -21.21 15.55
CA ARG A 141 25.86 -22.65 15.35
C ARG A 141 24.55 -23.13 15.97
N ASN A 142 24.01 -22.41 16.94
CA ASN A 142 22.82 -22.80 17.72
C ASN A 142 21.57 -21.97 17.39
N GLY A 143 21.59 -21.15 16.32
CA GLY A 143 20.48 -20.30 15.93
C GLY A 143 20.89 -18.83 15.79
N TYR A 144 20.12 -17.94 16.38
CA TYR A 144 20.25 -16.50 16.21
C TYR A 144 20.39 -15.80 17.57
N ALA A 145 21.12 -14.69 17.61
CA ALA A 145 21.13 -13.75 18.72
C ALA A 145 20.62 -12.38 18.21
N VAL A 146 19.51 -11.95 18.76
CA VAL A 146 18.88 -10.64 18.48
C VAL A 146 19.37 -9.66 19.52
N LEU A 147 20.09 -8.61 19.10
CA LEU A 147 20.52 -7.51 19.96
C LEU A 147 19.51 -6.37 19.83
N PHE A 148 19.02 -5.86 20.95
CA PHE A 148 18.03 -4.79 20.98
C PHE A 148 18.18 -3.91 22.22
N ASP A 149 17.62 -2.70 22.16
CA ASP A 149 17.46 -1.81 23.30
C ASP A 149 16.01 -1.82 23.75
N SER A 150 15.77 -1.92 25.05
CA SER A 150 14.46 -1.71 25.67
C SER A 150 14.41 -0.37 26.40
N ALA A 151 13.23 0.00 26.91
CA ALA A 151 13.08 1.20 27.74
C ALA A 151 13.90 1.13 29.04
N GLU A 152 14.23 -0.06 29.51
CA GLU A 152 14.92 -0.28 30.78
C GLU A 152 16.43 -0.49 30.62
N ARG A 153 16.85 -1.08 29.50
CA ARG A 153 18.23 -1.48 29.25
C ARG A 153 18.65 -1.36 27.80
N SER A 154 19.90 -0.99 27.58
CA SER A 154 20.55 -1.05 26.26
C SER A 154 21.32 -2.37 26.10
N ASN A 155 21.50 -2.80 24.84
CA ASN A 155 22.27 -3.98 24.46
C ASN A 155 21.79 -5.29 25.09
N GLU A 156 20.47 -5.47 25.22
CA GLU A 156 19.89 -6.75 25.57
C GLU A 156 20.05 -7.77 24.43
N THR A 157 20.25 -9.02 24.78
CA THR A 157 20.36 -10.12 23.81
C THR A 157 19.28 -11.15 24.07
N LEU A 158 18.51 -11.49 23.02
CA LEU A 158 17.57 -12.59 23.04
C LEU A 158 18.01 -13.66 22.03
N HIS A 159 18.23 -14.88 22.53
CA HIS A 159 18.55 -16.03 21.69
C HIS A 159 17.26 -16.59 21.06
N ALA A 160 17.35 -17.01 19.80
CA ALA A 160 16.25 -17.58 19.05
C ALA A 160 16.69 -18.73 18.16
N ASP A 161 15.86 -19.76 18.09
CA ASP A 161 16.03 -20.87 17.13
C ASP A 161 15.49 -20.48 15.74
N ALA A 162 14.52 -19.55 15.70
CA ALA A 162 14.03 -18.93 14.46
C ALA A 162 13.68 -17.46 14.69
N VAL A 163 13.85 -16.64 13.64
CA VAL A 163 13.55 -15.21 13.63
C VAL A 163 12.65 -14.87 12.43
N ILE A 164 11.58 -14.14 12.69
CA ILE A 164 10.68 -13.63 11.63
C ILE A 164 10.75 -12.11 11.61
N CYS A 165 11.34 -11.53 10.56
CA CYS A 165 11.42 -10.10 10.34
C CYS A 165 10.12 -9.58 9.73
N ALA A 166 9.35 -8.83 10.52
CA ALA A 166 8.06 -8.21 10.18
C ALA A 166 8.05 -6.69 10.45
N MET A 167 9.21 -6.04 10.29
CA MET A 167 9.43 -4.64 10.71
C MET A 167 8.88 -3.60 9.73
N GLY A 168 8.20 -4.03 8.66
CA GLY A 168 7.58 -3.14 7.68
C GLY A 168 8.60 -2.45 6.77
N GLY A 169 8.13 -1.40 6.07
CA GLY A 169 8.93 -0.63 5.12
C GLY A 169 9.16 0.82 5.59
N ASN A 170 9.25 1.75 4.63
CA ASN A 170 9.47 3.19 4.87
C ASN A 170 8.18 4.00 4.96
N ALA A 171 7.07 3.49 4.40
CA ALA A 171 5.83 4.24 4.28
C ALA A 171 5.13 4.43 5.63
N GLY A 172 4.74 5.68 5.91
CA GLY A 172 4.05 6.04 7.14
C GLY A 172 4.98 6.11 8.37
N PRO A 173 6.08 6.90 8.35
CA PRO A 173 7.01 7.01 9.47
C PRO A 173 6.34 7.46 10.79
N GLN A 174 5.20 8.18 10.71
CA GLN A 174 4.38 8.54 11.86
C GLN A 174 3.84 7.32 12.63
N PHE A 175 3.84 6.14 12.04
CA PHE A 175 3.44 4.89 12.67
C PHE A 175 4.62 4.13 13.31
N GLY A 176 5.83 4.71 13.30
CA GLY A 176 7.01 4.17 13.94
C GLY A 176 7.87 3.27 13.04
N THR A 177 7.61 3.24 11.73
CA THR A 177 8.49 2.60 10.76
C THR A 177 9.55 3.58 10.24
N ASP A 178 10.75 3.08 9.94
CA ASP A 178 11.87 3.87 9.43
C ASP A 178 12.66 3.14 8.35
N GLY A 179 12.12 2.03 7.84
CA GLY A 179 12.78 1.18 6.86
C GLY A 179 13.92 0.33 7.43
N PHE A 180 14.00 0.19 8.75
CA PHE A 180 15.02 -0.67 9.35
C PHE A 180 14.91 -2.12 8.85
N GLY A 181 13.70 -2.64 8.61
CA GLY A 181 13.49 -3.99 8.10
C GLY A 181 14.20 -4.28 6.79
N THR A 182 14.19 -3.34 5.84
CA THR A 182 14.89 -3.49 4.56
C THR A 182 16.41 -3.34 4.74
N ARG A 183 16.88 -2.40 5.56
CA ARG A 183 18.31 -2.29 5.90
C ARG A 183 18.81 -3.55 6.62
N PHE A 184 17.99 -4.09 7.50
CA PHE A 184 18.28 -5.35 8.19
C PHE A 184 18.37 -6.53 7.21
N ALA A 185 17.49 -6.63 6.22
CA ALA A 185 17.59 -7.65 5.17
C ALA A 185 18.90 -7.54 4.38
N ALA A 186 19.35 -6.32 4.07
CA ALA A 186 20.66 -6.10 3.44
C ALA A 186 21.84 -6.52 4.34
N GLN A 187 21.77 -6.26 5.65
CA GLN A 187 22.79 -6.72 6.60
C GLN A 187 22.87 -8.25 6.66
N CYS A 188 21.75 -8.93 6.44
CA CYS A 188 21.69 -10.39 6.31
C CYS A 188 22.18 -10.91 4.93
N GLY A 189 22.66 -10.03 4.03
CA GLY A 189 23.14 -10.39 2.69
C GLY A 189 22.05 -10.43 1.62
N GLY A 190 20.83 -9.97 1.92
CA GLY A 190 19.72 -9.94 0.96
C GLY A 190 19.87 -8.88 -0.11
N LYS A 191 19.51 -9.23 -1.35
CA LYS A 191 19.43 -8.29 -2.46
C LYS A 191 18.21 -7.40 -2.29
N LEU A 192 18.40 -6.08 -2.38
CA LEU A 192 17.33 -5.11 -2.30
C LEU A 192 16.96 -4.54 -3.68
N GLU A 193 15.67 -4.42 -3.93
CA GLU A 193 15.13 -3.55 -4.98
C GLU A 193 14.99 -2.11 -4.45
N PRO A 194 15.24 -1.09 -5.29
CA PRO A 194 15.18 0.30 -4.88
C PRO A 194 13.84 0.68 -4.24
N LEU A 195 13.91 1.29 -3.07
CA LEU A 195 12.72 1.72 -2.32
C LEU A 195 12.11 2.97 -2.95
N TYR A 196 10.78 3.02 -3.01
CA TYR A 196 10.03 4.19 -3.45
C TYR A 196 8.69 4.32 -2.73
N PRO A 197 8.19 5.56 -2.53
CA PRO A 197 6.85 5.78 -2.02
C PRO A 197 5.82 5.23 -3.01
N CYS A 198 5.02 4.27 -2.58
CA CYS A 198 3.99 3.63 -3.40
C CYS A 198 2.60 3.91 -2.81
N LEU A 199 1.58 3.96 -3.65
CA LEU A 199 0.23 4.39 -3.29
C LEU A 199 0.24 5.76 -2.60
N THR A 200 0.80 6.74 -3.29
CA THR A 200 0.96 8.10 -2.79
C THR A 200 0.36 9.13 -3.76
N ALA A 201 0.10 10.33 -3.29
CA ALA A 201 -0.26 11.45 -4.15
C ALA A 201 0.90 11.83 -5.08
N LEU A 202 0.59 12.52 -6.17
CA LEU A 202 1.56 13.02 -7.14
C LEU A 202 1.67 14.54 -7.05
N GLN A 203 2.89 15.02 -6.90
CA GLN A 203 3.22 16.45 -6.99
C GLN A 203 3.40 16.82 -8.47
N THR A 204 3.00 18.04 -8.83
CA THR A 204 3.29 18.67 -10.13
C THR A 204 4.12 19.93 -9.93
N ALA A 205 4.96 20.25 -10.91
CA ALA A 205 5.80 21.45 -10.86
C ALA A 205 4.96 22.76 -10.81
N ARG A 206 3.72 22.73 -11.32
CA ARG A 206 2.82 23.89 -11.39
C ARG A 206 1.44 23.56 -10.80
N PRO A 207 1.33 23.38 -9.48
CA PRO A 207 0.05 23.06 -8.86
C PRO A 207 -0.91 24.26 -8.90
N ASN A 208 -2.17 24.00 -9.20
CA ASN A 208 -3.21 25.01 -9.07
C ASN A 208 -3.77 25.00 -7.65
N LYS A 209 -3.20 25.82 -6.77
CA LYS A 209 -3.58 25.89 -5.35
C LYS A 209 -5.04 26.28 -5.13
N ALA A 210 -5.69 26.99 -6.10
CA ALA A 210 -7.11 27.35 -6.01
C ALA A 210 -8.03 26.13 -6.06
N LEU A 211 -7.54 24.99 -6.57
CA LEU A 211 -8.28 23.73 -6.65
C LEU A 211 -8.13 22.84 -5.41
N ALA A 212 -7.29 23.23 -4.43
CA ALA A 212 -7.05 22.42 -3.26
C ALA A 212 -8.35 22.02 -2.56
N GLY A 213 -8.49 20.72 -2.27
CA GLY A 213 -9.68 20.13 -1.64
C GLY A 213 -10.82 19.76 -2.59
N ILE A 214 -10.77 20.16 -3.86
CA ILE A 214 -11.79 19.79 -4.85
C ILE A 214 -11.63 18.32 -5.23
N ARG A 215 -12.76 17.61 -5.32
CA ARG A 215 -12.85 16.23 -5.76
C ARG A 215 -13.76 16.15 -6.98
N VAL A 216 -13.37 15.28 -7.91
CA VAL A 216 -14.14 15.01 -9.14
C VAL A 216 -13.99 13.56 -9.55
N LYS A 217 -15.03 12.95 -10.08
CA LYS A 217 -14.93 11.66 -10.76
C LYS A 217 -14.34 11.90 -12.14
N ALA A 218 -13.26 11.20 -12.46
CA ALA A 218 -12.56 11.34 -13.73
C ALA A 218 -11.92 9.99 -14.12
N ARG A 219 -11.59 9.84 -15.39
CA ARG A 219 -10.61 8.87 -15.85
C ARG A 219 -9.25 9.53 -15.79
N ALA A 220 -8.28 8.87 -15.18
CA ALA A 220 -6.89 9.30 -15.09
C ALA A 220 -6.03 8.30 -15.86
N ALA A 221 -5.28 8.77 -16.85
CA ALA A 221 -4.37 7.98 -17.66
C ALA A 221 -2.92 8.37 -17.34
N LEU A 222 -2.09 7.42 -16.94
CA LEU A 222 -0.65 7.61 -16.74
C LEU A 222 0.08 7.42 -18.06
N LEU A 223 0.80 8.44 -18.49
CA LEU A 223 1.54 8.50 -19.75
C LEU A 223 3.06 8.54 -19.49
N ASP A 224 3.82 7.91 -20.38
CA ASP A 224 5.25 8.15 -20.55
C ASP A 224 5.43 9.12 -21.73
N LEU A 225 5.76 10.38 -21.45
CA LEU A 225 5.88 11.40 -22.48
C LEU A 225 7.10 11.19 -23.39
N ASP A 226 8.16 10.55 -22.93
CA ASP A 226 9.33 10.27 -23.75
C ASP A 226 9.07 9.16 -24.78
N ARG A 227 8.22 8.20 -24.44
CA ARG A 227 7.87 7.06 -25.30
C ARG A 227 6.54 7.24 -26.01
N HIS A 228 5.79 8.30 -25.70
CA HIS A 228 4.43 8.54 -26.21
C HIS A 228 3.49 7.33 -25.98
N THR A 229 3.57 6.72 -24.80
CA THR A 229 2.81 5.50 -24.48
C THR A 229 1.91 5.69 -23.27
N LEU A 230 0.72 5.10 -23.34
CA LEU A 230 -0.17 4.90 -22.21
C LEU A 230 0.36 3.73 -21.39
N LEU A 231 0.58 3.94 -20.09
CA LEU A 231 1.05 2.91 -19.15
C LEU A 231 -0.09 2.23 -18.41
N ALA A 232 -1.05 3.00 -17.93
CA ALA A 232 -2.24 2.52 -17.24
C ALA A 232 -3.34 3.57 -17.18
N GLU A 233 -4.56 3.12 -16.98
CA GLU A 233 -5.73 3.97 -16.74
C GLU A 233 -6.46 3.53 -15.48
N GLU A 234 -6.98 4.51 -14.75
CA GLU A 234 -7.83 4.32 -13.58
C GLU A 234 -9.02 5.26 -13.65
N THR A 235 -10.19 4.77 -13.28
CA THR A 235 -11.40 5.62 -13.19
C THR A 235 -11.87 5.70 -11.74
N GLY A 236 -12.06 6.92 -11.25
CA GLY A 236 -12.49 7.10 -9.87
C GLY A 236 -12.45 8.55 -9.43
N GLU A 237 -12.43 8.76 -8.12
CA GLU A 237 -12.31 10.09 -7.54
C GLU A 237 -10.86 10.57 -7.60
N VAL A 238 -10.65 11.68 -8.31
CA VAL A 238 -9.43 12.49 -8.28
C VAL A 238 -9.63 13.62 -7.27
N GLN A 239 -8.66 13.84 -6.42
CA GLN A 239 -8.61 14.96 -5.49
C GLN A 239 -7.48 15.91 -5.88
N PHE A 240 -7.81 17.17 -6.11
CA PHE A 240 -6.83 18.23 -6.27
C PHE A 240 -6.29 18.66 -4.90
N THR A 241 -4.99 18.85 -4.82
CA THR A 241 -4.31 19.33 -3.62
C THR A 241 -3.55 20.62 -3.92
N ASP A 242 -3.00 21.26 -2.91
CA ASP A 242 -2.14 22.44 -3.05
C ASP A 242 -0.77 22.16 -3.67
N TYR A 243 -0.42 20.87 -3.81
CA TYR A 243 0.82 20.39 -4.42
C TYR A 243 0.63 19.55 -5.69
N GLY A 244 -0.60 19.13 -6.03
CA GLY A 244 -0.83 18.29 -7.21
C GLY A 244 -2.12 17.48 -7.15
N LEU A 245 -2.03 16.19 -7.48
CA LEU A 245 -3.13 15.26 -7.60
C LEU A 245 -3.09 14.15 -6.56
N SER A 246 -4.25 13.76 -6.04
CA SER A 246 -4.47 12.67 -5.11
C SER A 246 -5.78 11.94 -5.44
N GLY A 247 -6.22 11.04 -4.58
CA GLY A 247 -7.37 10.16 -4.80
C GLY A 247 -6.93 8.74 -5.12
N ILE A 248 -7.82 7.77 -4.97
CA ILE A 248 -7.46 6.34 -5.08
C ILE A 248 -6.88 6.02 -6.46
N CYS A 249 -7.48 6.51 -7.54
CA CYS A 249 -6.98 6.28 -8.91
C CYS A 249 -5.57 6.85 -9.11
N ILE A 250 -5.29 8.06 -8.62
CA ILE A 250 -3.94 8.66 -8.70
C ILE A 250 -2.93 7.87 -7.87
N MET A 251 -3.31 7.46 -6.66
CA MET A 251 -2.43 6.65 -5.81
C MET A 251 -2.11 5.30 -6.45
N GLN A 252 -3.06 4.65 -7.11
CA GLN A 252 -2.79 3.41 -7.85
C GLN A 252 -1.79 3.62 -8.97
N LEU A 253 -1.98 4.65 -9.79
CA LEU A 253 -1.05 5.00 -10.87
C LEU A 253 0.37 5.28 -10.34
N SER A 254 0.50 5.85 -9.14
CA SER A 254 1.81 6.11 -8.53
C SER A 254 2.64 4.85 -8.28
N GLY A 255 2.01 3.68 -8.15
CA GLY A 255 2.70 2.40 -8.00
C GLY A 255 3.56 2.01 -9.21
N LEU A 256 3.28 2.57 -10.39
CA LEU A 256 4.05 2.37 -11.61
C LEU A 256 5.28 3.29 -11.73
N LEU A 257 5.47 4.22 -10.80
CA LEU A 257 6.59 5.17 -10.80
C LEU A 257 7.82 4.62 -10.07
N ALA A 258 8.06 3.32 -10.15
CA ALA A 258 9.20 2.67 -9.52
C ALA A 258 10.52 3.18 -10.13
N PRO A 259 11.56 3.50 -9.31
CA PRO A 259 12.88 3.86 -9.81
C PRO A 259 13.42 2.80 -10.79
N ARG A 260 14.10 3.21 -11.84
CA ARG A 260 14.68 2.39 -12.92
C ARG A 260 13.68 1.65 -13.83
N ARG A 261 12.40 1.50 -13.45
CA ARG A 261 11.38 0.78 -14.23
C ARG A 261 10.23 1.67 -14.68
N GLY A 262 9.92 2.69 -13.92
CA GLY A 262 8.91 3.68 -14.27
C GLY A 262 9.36 4.65 -15.36
N PRO A 263 8.41 5.46 -15.86
CA PRO A 263 8.69 6.49 -16.87
C PRO A 263 9.61 7.57 -16.32
N LYS A 264 10.48 8.13 -17.18
CA LYS A 264 11.35 9.25 -16.81
C LYS A 264 10.60 10.57 -16.78
N ARG A 265 9.63 10.75 -17.68
CA ARG A 265 8.74 11.91 -17.74
C ARG A 265 7.28 11.46 -17.61
N PRO A 266 6.83 11.16 -16.39
CA PRO A 266 5.45 10.77 -16.14
C PRO A 266 4.52 11.98 -16.28
N ALA A 267 3.37 11.75 -16.91
CA ALA A 267 2.27 12.69 -16.93
C ALA A 267 0.94 11.97 -16.62
N VAL A 268 -0.02 12.69 -16.08
CA VAL A 268 -1.39 12.22 -15.93
C VAL A 268 -2.30 13.08 -16.80
N GLU A 269 -3.03 12.42 -17.69
CA GLU A 269 -4.12 13.02 -18.43
C GLU A 269 -5.43 12.72 -17.71
N LEU A 270 -6.22 13.76 -17.46
CA LEU A 270 -7.54 13.64 -16.86
C LEU A 270 -8.63 13.84 -17.91
N ASP A 271 -9.55 12.88 -17.95
CA ASP A 271 -10.85 13.01 -18.63
C ASP A 271 -11.92 13.28 -17.56
N LEU A 272 -12.45 14.50 -17.53
CA LEU A 272 -13.44 14.93 -16.54
C LEU A 272 -14.87 14.49 -16.90
N PHE A 273 -15.09 13.96 -18.10
CA PHE A 273 -16.40 13.50 -18.60
C PHE A 273 -16.28 12.11 -19.26
N PRO A 274 -15.88 11.07 -18.52
CA PRO A 274 -15.56 9.77 -19.11
C PRO A 274 -16.76 9.04 -19.72
N SER A 275 -17.99 9.47 -19.42
CA SER A 275 -19.22 8.91 -20.00
C SER A 275 -19.63 9.52 -21.34
N LEU A 276 -18.97 10.59 -21.79
CA LEU A 276 -19.25 11.29 -23.05
C LEU A 276 -18.00 11.23 -23.94
N ASP A 277 -18.21 11.03 -25.24
CA ASP A 277 -17.17 11.30 -26.23
C ASP A 277 -17.01 12.81 -26.47
N GLU A 278 -15.97 13.20 -27.21
CA GLU A 278 -15.65 14.61 -27.46
C GLU A 278 -16.75 15.32 -28.26
N ALA A 279 -17.38 14.63 -29.21
CA ALA A 279 -18.43 15.21 -30.05
C ALA A 279 -19.70 15.47 -29.22
N ALA A 280 -20.12 14.50 -28.40
CA ALA A 280 -21.24 14.63 -27.49
C ALA A 280 -21.01 15.74 -26.45
N LEU A 281 -19.79 15.84 -25.92
CA LEU A 281 -19.43 16.88 -24.96
C LEU A 281 -19.41 18.27 -25.60
N THR A 282 -18.90 18.39 -26.82
CA THR A 282 -18.93 19.64 -27.62
C THR A 282 -20.37 20.08 -27.84
N ALA A 283 -21.24 19.17 -28.28
CA ALA A 283 -22.66 19.47 -28.52
C ALA A 283 -23.37 19.87 -27.21
N LEU A 284 -23.06 19.19 -26.08
CA LEU A 284 -23.62 19.56 -24.77
C LEU A 284 -23.20 20.98 -24.38
N PHE A 285 -21.93 21.34 -24.56
CA PHE A 285 -21.42 22.66 -24.22
C PHE A 285 -22.10 23.76 -25.06
N ALA A 286 -22.20 23.56 -26.35
CA ALA A 286 -22.87 24.51 -27.24
C ALA A 286 -24.38 24.66 -26.91
N ALA A 287 -25.09 23.55 -26.73
CA ALA A 287 -26.53 23.54 -26.42
C ALA A 287 -26.84 24.18 -25.05
N ARG A 288 -25.89 24.24 -24.16
CA ARG A 288 -26.06 24.80 -22.82
C ARG A 288 -26.14 26.33 -22.79
N VAL A 289 -25.44 27.02 -23.70
CA VAL A 289 -25.30 28.48 -23.72
C VAL A 289 -26.66 29.22 -23.67
N PRO A 290 -27.62 28.91 -24.51
CA PRO A 290 -28.91 29.63 -24.51
C PRO A 290 -29.75 29.36 -23.24
N LEU A 291 -29.42 28.32 -22.46
CA LEU A 291 -30.16 27.95 -21.25
C LEU A 291 -29.68 28.69 -20.01
N LEU A 292 -28.53 29.35 -20.05
CA LEU A 292 -27.93 30.00 -18.92
C LEU A 292 -28.41 31.45 -18.74
N PRO A 293 -28.81 31.85 -17.52
CA PRO A 293 -29.41 33.19 -17.30
C PRO A 293 -28.43 34.35 -17.53
N GLY A 294 -27.17 34.19 -17.09
CA GLY A 294 -26.16 35.24 -17.14
C GLY A 294 -25.26 35.22 -18.37
N ARG A 295 -25.19 34.06 -19.07
CA ARG A 295 -24.35 33.85 -20.27
C ARG A 295 -22.88 34.27 -20.10
N THR A 296 -22.35 34.10 -18.90
CA THR A 296 -20.94 34.38 -18.58
C THR A 296 -20.14 33.09 -18.41
N PRO A 297 -18.81 33.10 -18.62
CA PRO A 297 -17.96 31.96 -18.33
C PRO A 297 -18.07 31.44 -16.87
N ALA A 298 -18.40 32.33 -15.93
CA ALA A 298 -18.62 31.93 -14.54
C ALA A 298 -19.91 31.12 -14.37
N ASP A 299 -21.00 31.51 -15.05
CA ASP A 299 -22.29 30.83 -14.99
C ASP A 299 -22.26 29.48 -15.74
N PHE A 300 -21.39 29.35 -16.72
CA PHE A 300 -21.28 28.16 -17.56
C PHE A 300 -21.12 26.85 -16.76
N TRP A 301 -20.47 26.89 -15.63
CA TRP A 301 -20.18 25.68 -14.84
C TRP A 301 -21.26 25.33 -13.81
N THR A 302 -22.21 26.22 -13.56
CA THR A 302 -23.26 25.99 -12.57
C THR A 302 -24.10 24.76 -12.94
N GLY A 303 -24.13 23.76 -12.03
CA GLY A 303 -24.83 22.49 -12.27
C GLY A 303 -24.10 21.49 -13.19
N LEU A 304 -22.87 21.78 -13.62
CA LEU A 304 -22.07 20.90 -14.49
C LEU A 304 -20.78 20.43 -13.79
N LEU A 305 -19.98 21.36 -13.29
CA LEU A 305 -18.77 21.09 -12.52
C LEU A 305 -18.67 22.04 -11.32
N ASN A 306 -17.77 21.72 -10.39
CA ASN A 306 -17.40 22.69 -9.36
C ASN A 306 -16.93 24.00 -10.03
N PRO A 307 -17.45 25.18 -9.65
CA PRO A 307 -17.15 26.44 -10.36
C PRO A 307 -15.65 26.80 -10.39
N LYS A 308 -14.87 26.43 -9.35
CA LYS A 308 -13.41 26.66 -9.35
C LYS A 308 -12.72 25.74 -10.35
N LEU A 309 -13.14 24.46 -10.40
CA LEU A 309 -12.61 23.49 -11.37
C LEU A 309 -12.92 23.93 -12.81
N GLY A 310 -14.14 24.33 -13.05
CA GLY A 310 -14.57 24.83 -14.35
C GLY A 310 -13.78 26.07 -14.81
N ARG A 311 -13.55 27.04 -13.91
CA ARG A 311 -12.72 28.22 -14.24
C ARG A 311 -11.27 27.82 -14.56
N ALA A 312 -10.71 26.87 -13.83
CA ALA A 312 -9.37 26.38 -14.13
C ALA A 312 -9.29 25.68 -15.49
N LEU A 313 -10.32 24.89 -15.84
CA LEU A 313 -10.45 24.26 -17.14
C LEU A 313 -10.60 25.29 -18.27
N TRP A 314 -11.42 26.32 -18.07
CA TRP A 314 -11.58 27.44 -19.00
C TRP A 314 -10.25 28.14 -19.28
N ALA A 315 -9.48 28.43 -18.24
CA ALA A 315 -8.15 29.01 -18.36
C ALA A 315 -7.16 28.05 -19.07
N ALA A 316 -7.24 26.75 -18.81
CA ALA A 316 -6.43 25.74 -19.48
C ALA A 316 -6.75 25.66 -20.97
N ALA A 317 -8.02 25.80 -21.36
CA ALA A 317 -8.49 25.91 -22.74
C ALA A 317 -8.12 27.26 -23.41
N ARG A 318 -7.56 28.21 -22.65
CA ARG A 318 -7.18 29.55 -23.11
C ARG A 318 -8.32 30.32 -23.76
N LEU A 319 -9.56 30.10 -23.30
CA LEU A 319 -10.71 30.80 -23.79
C LEU A 319 -10.81 32.21 -23.19
N PRO A 320 -11.31 33.21 -23.97
CA PRO A 320 -11.48 34.57 -23.47
C PRO A 320 -12.60 34.65 -22.42
N ASP A 321 -12.52 35.60 -21.52
CA ASP A 321 -13.55 35.90 -20.52
C ASP A 321 -14.56 36.93 -21.10
N THR A 322 -15.29 36.50 -22.13
CA THR A 322 -16.29 37.26 -22.86
C THR A 322 -17.68 36.60 -22.75
N PRO A 323 -18.79 37.28 -23.05
CA PRO A 323 -20.11 36.66 -23.08
C PRO A 323 -20.12 35.40 -23.95
N LEU A 324 -20.77 34.32 -23.44
CA LEU A 324 -20.75 33.01 -24.10
C LEU A 324 -21.30 33.00 -25.53
N ASP A 325 -22.26 33.84 -25.80
CA ASP A 325 -22.89 34.02 -27.13
C ASP A 325 -21.99 34.74 -28.14
N THR A 326 -20.89 35.31 -27.71
CA THR A 326 -19.89 35.92 -28.61
C THR A 326 -18.78 34.95 -29.00
N LEU A 327 -18.73 33.75 -28.39
CA LEU A 327 -17.72 32.75 -28.68
C LEU A 327 -18.03 31.99 -29.99
N PRO A 328 -17.02 31.72 -30.83
CA PRO A 328 -17.20 30.90 -32.02
C PRO A 328 -17.47 29.43 -31.63
N ASP A 329 -18.16 28.68 -32.48
CA ASP A 329 -18.47 27.25 -32.25
C ASP A 329 -17.24 26.43 -31.99
N ALA A 330 -16.09 26.75 -32.58
CA ALA A 330 -14.81 26.11 -32.34
C ALA A 330 -14.33 26.19 -30.85
N ALA A 331 -14.80 27.19 -30.10
CA ALA A 331 -14.46 27.34 -28.68
C ALA A 331 -14.98 26.16 -27.85
N TRP A 332 -16.16 25.64 -28.18
CA TRP A 332 -16.77 24.50 -27.49
C TRP A 332 -16.01 23.20 -27.74
N GLN A 333 -15.49 23.03 -28.96
CA GLN A 333 -14.64 21.91 -29.31
C GLN A 333 -13.30 21.98 -28.56
N VAL A 334 -12.66 23.15 -28.50
CA VAL A 334 -11.41 23.34 -27.69
C VAL A 334 -11.65 23.05 -26.22
N LEU A 335 -12.79 23.53 -25.69
CA LEU A 335 -13.14 23.28 -24.29
C LEU A 335 -13.39 21.77 -24.01
N ALA A 336 -14.12 21.10 -24.92
CA ALA A 336 -14.42 19.68 -24.82
C ALA A 336 -13.11 18.85 -24.90
N ASN A 337 -12.25 19.13 -25.87
CA ASN A 337 -10.95 18.49 -26.00
C ASN A 337 -10.10 18.70 -24.71
N THR A 338 -10.02 19.93 -24.18
CA THR A 338 -9.30 20.21 -22.94
C THR A 338 -9.89 19.44 -21.75
N ALA A 339 -11.22 19.30 -21.68
CA ALA A 339 -11.89 18.58 -20.61
C ALA A 339 -11.66 17.06 -20.68
N LYS A 340 -11.45 16.53 -21.88
CA LYS A 340 -11.16 15.11 -22.13
C LYS A 340 -9.68 14.76 -21.98
N HIS A 341 -8.78 15.73 -22.20
CA HIS A 341 -7.33 15.55 -22.29
C HIS A 341 -6.57 16.56 -21.42
N TRP A 342 -7.02 16.79 -20.18
CA TRP A 342 -6.35 17.75 -19.30
C TRP A 342 -5.07 17.18 -18.73
N LEU A 343 -3.94 17.62 -19.28
CA LEU A 343 -2.61 17.07 -19.00
C LEU A 343 -1.93 17.73 -17.79
N PHE A 344 -1.38 16.90 -16.92
CA PHE A 344 -0.54 17.27 -15.78
C PHE A 344 0.83 16.63 -15.96
N GLU A 345 1.84 17.45 -16.20
CA GLU A 345 3.21 17.02 -16.47
C GLU A 345 4.13 17.17 -15.26
N ASP A 346 5.37 16.70 -15.40
CA ASP A 346 6.43 16.79 -14.39
C ASP A 346 6.02 16.26 -13.01
N LEU A 347 5.40 15.09 -13.05
CA LEU A 347 4.86 14.46 -11.86
C LEU A 347 5.93 13.74 -11.07
N THR A 348 5.91 13.90 -9.75
CA THR A 348 6.75 13.17 -8.81
C THR A 348 5.92 12.60 -7.67
N PRO A 349 6.19 11.37 -7.20
CA PRO A 349 5.53 10.82 -6.03
C PRO A 349 5.78 11.69 -4.79
N CYS A 350 4.74 11.90 -3.98
CA CYS A 350 4.90 12.48 -2.65
C CYS A 350 5.75 11.56 -1.75
N GLY A 351 6.33 12.14 -0.70
CA GLY A 351 7.26 11.43 0.19
C GLY A 351 6.60 10.36 1.07
N TRP A 352 7.41 9.70 1.86
CA TRP A 352 7.06 8.57 2.72
C TRP A 352 5.91 8.83 3.70
N LYS A 353 5.74 10.07 4.15
CA LYS A 353 4.68 10.45 5.09
C LYS A 353 3.28 10.29 4.47
N GLN A 354 3.14 10.54 3.17
CA GLN A 354 1.89 10.42 2.41
C GLN A 354 1.68 9.03 1.81
N ALA A 355 2.76 8.28 1.61
CA ALA A 355 2.71 6.95 1.03
C ALA A 355 1.96 5.96 1.95
N GLN A 356 1.07 5.17 1.37
CA GLN A 356 0.37 4.10 2.11
C GLN A 356 1.24 2.86 2.27
N THR A 357 2.09 2.57 1.27
CA THR A 357 2.96 1.41 1.26
C THR A 357 4.32 1.72 0.63
N THR A 358 5.29 0.87 0.91
CA THR A 358 6.64 0.90 0.36
C THR A 358 6.69 0.02 -0.87
N GLY A 359 7.08 0.57 -2.01
CA GLY A 359 7.50 -0.21 -3.17
C GLY A 359 9.00 -0.51 -3.10
N GLY A 360 9.44 -1.58 -3.73
CA GLY A 360 10.78 -2.13 -3.54
C GLY A 360 10.92 -2.87 -2.21
N GLY A 361 12.13 -3.20 -1.82
CA GLY A 361 12.41 -3.97 -0.60
C GLY A 361 13.28 -5.18 -0.86
N LEU A 362 13.25 -6.18 0.03
CA LEU A 362 13.95 -7.44 -0.18
C LEU A 362 13.40 -8.15 -1.41
N SER A 363 14.28 -8.47 -2.34
CA SER A 363 13.91 -9.18 -3.58
C SER A 363 13.21 -10.50 -3.26
N LEU A 364 12.11 -10.76 -3.93
CA LEU A 364 11.33 -11.99 -3.75
C LEU A 364 12.11 -13.25 -4.17
N THR A 365 13.15 -13.12 -5.00
CA THR A 365 14.04 -14.22 -5.39
C THR A 365 14.87 -14.77 -4.23
N GLU A 366 15.05 -13.96 -3.17
CA GLU A 366 15.79 -14.35 -1.98
C GLU A 366 15.01 -15.29 -1.03
N LEU A 367 13.74 -15.58 -1.34
CA LEU A 367 12.84 -16.29 -0.46
C LEU A 367 12.43 -17.66 -1.00
N GLU A 368 12.26 -18.61 -0.08
CA GLU A 368 11.49 -19.82 -0.33
C GLU A 368 9.97 -19.52 -0.27
N PRO A 369 9.10 -20.36 -0.83
CA PRO A 369 7.64 -20.17 -0.73
C PRO A 369 7.11 -20.06 0.71
N SER A 370 7.86 -20.55 1.70
CA SER A 370 7.57 -20.40 3.13
C SER A 370 7.97 -19.04 3.71
N PHE A 371 8.49 -18.12 2.89
CA PHE A 371 9.10 -16.84 3.30
C PHE A 371 10.42 -16.99 4.08
N GLN A 372 10.98 -18.19 4.15
CA GLN A 372 12.32 -18.40 4.70
C GLN A 372 13.36 -17.78 3.75
N PHE A 373 14.31 -17.05 4.32
CA PHE A 373 15.42 -16.46 3.57
C PHE A 373 16.37 -17.57 3.10
N ARG A 374 16.68 -17.56 1.80
CA ARG A 374 17.50 -18.59 1.18
C ARG A 374 18.90 -18.64 1.82
N GLY A 375 19.36 -19.85 2.08
CA GLY A 375 20.69 -20.06 2.71
C GLY A 375 20.74 -19.77 4.21
N CYS A 376 19.68 -19.27 4.84
CA CYS A 376 19.61 -18.96 6.28
C CYS A 376 18.43 -19.70 6.95
N PRO A 377 18.58 -20.98 7.29
CA PRO A 377 17.51 -21.74 7.92
C PRO A 377 17.03 -21.10 9.23
N GLY A 378 15.71 -20.93 9.36
CA GLY A 378 15.11 -20.31 10.55
C GLY A 378 15.03 -18.77 10.49
N LEU A 379 15.51 -18.12 9.43
CA LEU A 379 15.33 -16.68 9.20
C LEU A 379 14.23 -16.45 8.15
N TYR A 380 13.26 -15.60 8.47
CA TYR A 380 12.12 -15.29 7.60
C TYR A 380 11.94 -13.78 7.45
N PHE A 381 11.46 -13.36 6.26
CA PHE A 381 11.05 -11.98 6.02
C PHE A 381 9.62 -11.96 5.49
N VAL A 382 8.77 -11.07 6.03
CA VAL A 382 7.34 -11.03 5.72
C VAL A 382 6.79 -9.60 5.60
N GLY A 383 5.62 -9.46 4.98
CA GLY A 383 4.90 -8.19 4.88
C GLY A 383 5.60 -7.17 4.00
N GLU A 384 5.60 -5.90 4.44
CA GLU A 384 6.05 -4.73 3.67
C GLU A 384 7.59 -4.58 3.61
N THR A 385 8.35 -5.47 4.26
CA THR A 385 9.81 -5.54 4.10
C THR A 385 10.20 -6.06 2.69
N LEU A 386 9.29 -6.77 2.04
CA LEU A 386 9.48 -7.45 0.76
C LEU A 386 9.14 -6.53 -0.43
N ASP A 387 9.79 -6.76 -1.58
CA ASP A 387 9.46 -6.09 -2.85
C ASP A 387 8.11 -6.56 -3.39
N CYS A 388 7.05 -6.24 -2.65
CA CYS A 388 5.67 -6.59 -2.98
C CYS A 388 4.71 -5.56 -2.39
N ALA A 389 4.37 -4.54 -3.19
CA ALA A 389 3.37 -3.55 -2.84
C ALA A 389 2.06 -3.87 -3.57
N GLY A 390 0.97 -4.07 -2.85
CA GLY A 390 -0.35 -4.29 -3.44
C GLY A 390 -1.04 -2.99 -3.81
N MET A 391 -1.96 -3.03 -4.75
CA MET A 391 -2.86 -1.93 -5.09
C MET A 391 -3.70 -1.46 -3.88
N CYS A 392 -4.39 -0.32 -4.01
CA CYS A 392 -5.40 0.08 -3.04
C CYS A 392 -6.56 -0.92 -3.02
N GLY A 393 -7.02 -1.32 -1.82
CA GLY A 393 -8.20 -2.19 -1.77
C GLY A 393 -8.06 -3.47 -0.97
N GLY A 394 -7.09 -3.57 -0.05
CA GLY A 394 -6.93 -4.72 0.86
C GLY A 394 -5.79 -5.66 0.50
N PHE A 395 -5.19 -5.50 -0.66
CA PHE A 395 -4.11 -6.37 -1.15
C PHE A 395 -2.88 -6.37 -0.24
N ASN A 396 -2.49 -5.21 0.30
CA ASN A 396 -1.34 -5.09 1.21
C ASN A 396 -1.55 -5.79 2.54
N LEU A 397 -2.75 -5.72 3.13
CA LEU A 397 -3.05 -6.43 4.38
C LEU A 397 -3.21 -7.93 4.14
N HIS A 398 -3.80 -8.34 3.02
CA HIS A 398 -3.86 -9.75 2.61
C HIS A 398 -2.45 -10.37 2.53
N TRP A 399 -1.53 -9.68 1.83
CA TRP A 399 -0.12 -10.07 1.75
C TRP A 399 0.54 -10.14 3.12
N ALA A 400 0.35 -9.10 3.95
CA ALA A 400 0.97 -9.04 5.28
C ALA A 400 0.49 -10.18 6.19
N PHE A 401 -0.82 -10.40 6.27
CA PHE A 401 -1.38 -11.48 7.08
C PHE A 401 -0.98 -12.86 6.54
N GLY A 402 -1.14 -13.09 5.24
CA GLY A 402 -0.85 -14.39 4.65
C GLY A 402 0.62 -14.77 4.72
N SER A 403 1.54 -13.83 4.45
CA SER A 403 2.98 -14.08 4.58
C SER A 403 3.37 -14.37 6.04
N GLY A 404 2.81 -13.62 6.99
CA GLY A 404 3.01 -13.84 8.41
C GLY A 404 2.52 -15.23 8.86
N ILE A 405 1.29 -15.59 8.50
CA ILE A 405 0.71 -16.91 8.83
C ILE A 405 1.58 -18.04 8.27
N THR A 406 2.00 -17.91 7.00
CA THR A 406 2.84 -18.91 6.32
C THR A 406 4.16 -19.07 7.03
N ALA A 407 4.88 -17.98 7.30
CA ALA A 407 6.17 -18.00 7.97
C ALA A 407 6.07 -18.54 9.41
N GLY A 408 5.05 -18.13 10.17
CA GLY A 408 4.83 -18.58 11.54
C GLY A 408 4.63 -20.09 11.63
N ARG A 409 3.80 -20.65 10.74
CA ARG A 409 3.58 -22.11 10.65
C ARG A 409 4.84 -22.86 10.23
N ASP A 410 5.58 -22.34 9.23
CA ASP A 410 6.81 -22.99 8.76
C ASP A 410 7.95 -22.93 9.78
N ALA A 411 8.09 -21.83 10.52
CA ALA A 411 9.08 -21.72 11.58
C ALA A 411 8.95 -22.87 12.60
N VAL A 412 7.72 -23.15 13.06
CA VAL A 412 7.46 -24.28 13.96
C VAL A 412 7.77 -25.62 13.29
N ARG A 413 7.37 -25.79 12.02
CA ARG A 413 7.65 -27.01 11.26
C ARG A 413 9.14 -27.28 11.11
N THR A 414 9.92 -26.25 10.83
CA THR A 414 11.38 -26.32 10.65
C THR A 414 12.08 -26.69 11.96
N LEU A 415 11.66 -26.11 13.06
CA LEU A 415 12.21 -26.44 14.39
C LEU A 415 11.94 -27.89 14.82
N ARG A 416 10.87 -28.51 14.34
CA ARG A 416 10.51 -29.90 14.65
C ARG A 416 11.27 -30.94 13.81
N ARG A 417 11.94 -30.52 12.73
CA ARG A 417 12.76 -31.44 11.92
C ARG A 417 14.04 -31.78 12.68
N PRO A 418 14.36 -33.06 12.85
CA PRO A 418 15.64 -33.45 13.48
C PRO A 418 16.76 -32.85 12.61
N HIS A 419 17.68 -32.11 13.26
CA HIS A 419 18.90 -31.64 12.59
C HIS A 419 19.61 -32.89 12.01
N LYS A 420 19.60 -33.04 10.67
CA LYS A 420 20.54 -33.98 10.04
C LYS A 420 21.92 -33.46 10.38
N LYS A 421 22.61 -34.19 11.29
CA LYS A 421 24.05 -33.95 11.56
C LYS A 421 24.76 -34.00 10.21
N ARG A 422 25.26 -32.84 9.74
CA ARG A 422 26.23 -32.77 8.64
C ARG A 422 27.62 -33.12 9.18
#